data_ba39b91411191d3ff74cffdb5852ec68
#
_entry.id   ba39b91411191d3ff74cffdb5852ec68
#
_cell.length_a   1.000
_cell.length_b   1.000
_cell.length_c   1.000
_cell.angle_alpha   90.00
_cell.angle_beta   90.00
_cell.angle_gamma   90.00
#
_symmetry.space_group_name_H-M   'P 1'
#
loop_
_entity.id
_entity.type
_entity.pdbx_description
1 polymer ?
#
loop_
_entity_poly.entity_id
_entity_poly.type
_entity_poly.pdbx_seq_one_letter_code
_entity_poly.pdbx_strand_id
1 'polypeptide(L)'
;MKRMLLVLVVAVTALLAPSAASPLIGGEETGSTSYTNVGAFGVVVNGEFFEVCSGTLVAPTAVLTAGHCTVYFTQLEQRGYDVVFTLDPNPTASSTFYDAIAFYTHPDYVDRLSGNSKCGLYGQCTTDVGIAELATAPVGVTPATIAPLGYVDTLDLKTQTFSIVGYGVEGFANANTALGPNGGTRKVGTFEALGQDVTAARFLKLTGQHYNTATCFGDSGGPVFANGYVVAVVSFGQSWVCASNGYYTRLDTTSVSTWITATLAEIASHS
;
A
#
# COMPACT_ATOMS: atom_id res chain seq x y z
N MET A 1 -36.57 65.31 11.26
CA MET A 1 -35.84 64.25 12.00
C MET A 1 -35.78 63.00 11.12
N LYS A 2 -34.64 62.80 10.39
CA LYS A 2 -34.38 61.63 9.53
C LYS A 2 -33.59 60.59 10.34
N ARG A 3 -34.16 59.44 10.63
CA ARG A 3 -33.48 58.32 11.27
C ARG A 3 -32.67 57.58 10.17
N MET A 4 -31.37 57.59 10.30
CA MET A 4 -30.44 56.84 9.46
C MET A 4 -30.31 55.44 10.06
N LEU A 5 -30.77 54.42 9.31
CA LEU A 5 -30.61 53.01 9.68
C LEU A 5 -29.21 52.57 9.26
N LEU A 6 -28.38 52.20 10.24
CA LEU A 6 -27.05 51.66 10.01
C LEU A 6 -27.19 50.16 9.79
N VAL A 7 -26.98 49.70 8.57
CA VAL A 7 -26.93 48.27 8.23
C VAL A 7 -25.51 47.77 8.49
N LEU A 8 -25.35 46.91 9.51
CA LEU A 8 -24.09 46.26 9.82
C LEU A 8 -23.96 45.04 8.91
N VAL A 9 -23.07 45.11 7.92
CA VAL A 9 -22.70 43.95 7.06
C VAL A 9 -21.62 43.17 7.81
N VAL A 10 -22.01 42.03 8.38
CA VAL A 10 -21.04 41.07 8.93
C VAL A 10 -20.47 40.24 7.78
N ALA A 11 -19.25 40.54 7.38
CA ALA A 11 -18.51 39.73 6.43
C ALA A 11 -18.02 38.47 7.15
N VAL A 12 -18.67 37.33 6.88
CA VAL A 12 -18.17 36.00 7.28
C VAL A 12 -17.03 35.65 6.34
N THR A 13 -15.80 35.90 6.76
CA THR A 13 -14.62 35.33 6.12
C THR A 13 -14.53 33.85 6.48
N ALA A 14 -15.02 32.99 5.57
CA ALA A 14 -14.70 31.57 5.64
C ALA A 14 -13.19 31.42 5.46
N LEU A 15 -12.49 31.10 6.53
CA LEU A 15 -11.11 30.61 6.49
C LEU A 15 -11.13 29.27 5.75
N LEU A 16 -10.77 29.27 4.47
CA LEU A 16 -10.40 28.08 3.73
C LEU A 16 -9.09 27.59 4.37
N ALA A 17 -9.21 26.65 5.32
CA ALA A 17 -8.07 25.86 5.74
C ALA A 17 -7.51 25.14 4.50
N PRO A 18 -6.19 25.16 4.24
CA PRO A 18 -5.62 24.35 3.19
C PRO A 18 -6.00 22.90 3.48
N SER A 19 -6.69 22.25 2.54
CA SER A 19 -6.93 20.81 2.59
C SER A 19 -5.56 20.16 2.61
N ALA A 20 -5.21 19.48 3.70
CA ALA A 20 -4.01 18.68 3.76
C ALA A 20 -4.09 17.66 2.60
N ALA A 21 -3.01 17.53 1.84
CA ALA A 21 -2.90 16.51 0.80
C ALA A 21 -3.12 15.14 1.45
N SER A 22 -3.99 14.33 0.90
CA SER A 22 -4.38 13.04 1.48
C SER A 22 -3.81 11.89 0.65
N PRO A 23 -3.30 10.82 1.27
CA PRO A 23 -2.72 9.66 0.59
C PRO A 23 -3.82 8.79 -0.07
N LEU A 24 -3.41 7.94 -1.02
CA LEU A 24 -4.30 7.17 -1.90
C LEU A 24 -5.36 8.08 -2.54
N ILE A 25 -5.12 8.52 -3.77
CA ILE A 25 -5.93 9.56 -4.43
C ILE A 25 -7.42 9.31 -4.23
N GLY A 26 -8.12 10.28 -3.64
CA GLY A 26 -9.57 10.23 -3.39
C GLY A 26 -10.02 9.19 -2.37
N GLY A 27 -9.11 8.50 -1.67
CA GLY A 27 -9.45 7.54 -0.63
C GLY A 27 -9.94 8.21 0.66
N GLU A 28 -10.57 7.43 1.54
CA GLU A 28 -11.04 7.87 2.86
C GLU A 28 -10.04 7.48 3.95
N GLU A 29 -9.79 8.38 4.91
CA GLU A 29 -8.95 8.08 6.06
C GLU A 29 -9.55 6.98 6.93
N THR A 30 -8.74 5.98 7.28
CA THR A 30 -9.24 4.82 8.05
C THR A 30 -9.32 5.09 9.56
N GLY A 31 -8.67 6.14 10.05
CA GLY A 31 -8.51 6.38 11.48
C GLY A 31 -7.74 5.26 12.19
N SER A 32 -7.85 5.20 13.52
CA SER A 32 -7.11 4.23 14.36
C SER A 32 -7.83 2.89 14.56
N THR A 33 -9.07 2.73 14.12
CA THR A 33 -9.90 1.55 14.43
C THR A 33 -10.13 0.61 13.25
N SER A 34 -9.90 1.08 12.02
CA SER A 34 -10.11 0.29 10.81
C SER A 34 -8.76 -0.05 10.16
N TYR A 35 -8.66 -1.25 9.58
CA TYR A 35 -7.46 -1.73 8.90
C TYR A 35 -6.19 -1.64 9.78
N THR A 36 -6.33 -1.94 11.07
CA THR A 36 -5.26 -1.81 12.09
C THR A 36 -4.05 -2.71 11.82
N ASN A 37 -4.18 -3.69 10.94
CA ASN A 37 -3.13 -4.59 10.48
C ASN A 37 -2.43 -4.11 9.20
N VAL A 38 -2.78 -2.94 8.66
CA VAL A 38 -2.11 -2.33 7.52
C VAL A 38 -1.21 -1.19 8.01
N GLY A 39 0.02 -1.18 7.57
CA GLY A 39 1.04 -0.22 8.01
C GLY A 39 1.91 0.30 6.88
N ALA A 40 2.78 1.23 7.23
CA ALA A 40 3.78 1.84 6.36
C ALA A 40 5.18 1.32 6.68
N PHE A 41 5.95 1.00 5.65
CA PHE A 41 7.40 0.84 5.73
C PHE A 41 8.11 2.14 5.39
N GLY A 42 9.20 2.40 6.06
CA GLY A 42 10.04 3.56 5.78
C GLY A 42 11.35 3.56 6.56
N VAL A 43 11.99 4.71 6.55
CA VAL A 43 13.22 4.98 7.30
C VAL A 43 13.05 6.24 8.15
N VAL A 44 13.73 6.31 9.29
CA VAL A 44 13.76 7.53 10.10
C VAL A 44 15.12 8.21 9.91
N VAL A 45 15.10 9.42 9.34
CA VAL A 45 16.31 10.19 9.04
C VAL A 45 16.18 11.59 9.66
N ASN A 46 17.16 11.98 10.48
CA ASN A 46 17.17 13.28 11.18
C ASN A 46 15.90 13.58 11.99
N GLY A 47 15.25 12.54 12.52
CA GLY A 47 14.02 12.67 13.29
C GLY A 47 12.75 12.87 12.44
N GLU A 48 12.79 12.55 11.16
CA GLU A 48 11.64 12.54 10.26
C GLU A 48 11.43 11.14 9.69
N PHE A 49 10.19 10.68 9.59
CA PHE A 49 9.83 9.42 8.96
C PHE A 49 9.59 9.62 7.46
N PHE A 50 10.28 8.84 6.66
CA PHE A 50 10.15 8.81 5.20
C PHE A 50 9.49 7.49 4.80
N GLU A 51 8.24 7.56 4.45
CA GLU A 51 7.47 6.41 3.96
C GLU A 51 7.97 5.98 2.58
N VAL A 52 8.01 4.67 2.35
CA VAL A 52 8.53 4.06 1.12
C VAL A 52 7.50 3.12 0.48
N CYS A 53 6.88 2.26 1.27
CA CYS A 53 5.92 1.25 0.84
C CYS A 53 4.87 1.01 1.91
N SER A 54 3.76 0.43 1.52
CA SER A 54 2.73 -0.09 2.41
C SER A 54 2.89 -1.60 2.63
N GLY A 55 2.29 -2.13 3.69
CA GLY A 55 2.31 -3.56 3.97
C GLY A 55 1.17 -3.98 4.89
N THR A 56 1.00 -5.30 5.03
CA THR A 56 -0.08 -5.89 5.84
C THR A 56 0.48 -6.97 6.75
N LEU A 57 0.26 -6.85 8.05
CA LEU A 57 0.59 -7.89 9.02
C LEU A 57 -0.26 -9.14 8.72
N VAL A 58 0.37 -10.27 8.39
CA VAL A 58 -0.28 -11.54 8.01
C VAL A 58 0.07 -12.69 8.95
N ALA A 59 1.10 -12.52 9.79
CA ALA A 59 1.44 -13.38 10.92
C ALA A 59 2.05 -12.50 12.03
N PRO A 60 2.32 -13.02 13.24
CA PRO A 60 2.75 -12.18 14.37
C PRO A 60 3.93 -11.25 14.07
N THR A 61 4.91 -11.71 13.31
CA THR A 61 6.11 -10.94 12.91
C THR A 61 6.27 -10.84 11.40
N ALA A 62 5.30 -11.28 10.58
CA ALA A 62 5.40 -11.26 9.13
C ALA A 62 4.49 -10.21 8.50
N VAL A 63 5.07 -9.31 7.73
CA VAL A 63 4.36 -8.26 6.98
C VAL A 63 4.47 -8.54 5.49
N LEU A 64 3.34 -8.81 4.86
CA LEU A 64 3.21 -8.96 3.40
C LEU A 64 3.36 -7.61 2.73
N THR A 65 4.12 -7.54 1.64
CA THR A 65 4.34 -6.36 0.81
C THR A 65 4.63 -6.75 -0.65
N ALA A 66 5.10 -5.82 -1.47
CA ALA A 66 5.54 -6.13 -2.84
C ALA A 66 7.00 -6.60 -2.88
N GLY A 67 7.35 -7.39 -3.90
CA GLY A 67 8.73 -7.85 -4.11
C GLY A 67 9.69 -6.71 -4.43
N HIS A 68 9.24 -5.70 -5.19
CA HIS A 68 10.08 -4.52 -5.44
C HIS A 68 10.36 -3.71 -4.17
N CYS A 69 9.44 -3.73 -3.18
CA CYS A 69 9.66 -3.10 -1.88
C CYS A 69 10.77 -3.83 -1.11
N THR A 70 10.71 -5.17 -1.00
CA THR A 70 11.74 -5.94 -0.27
C THR A 70 13.13 -5.83 -0.91
N VAL A 71 13.22 -5.76 -2.24
CA VAL A 71 14.48 -5.45 -2.94
C VAL A 71 14.98 -4.06 -2.57
N TYR A 72 14.10 -3.06 -2.56
CA TYR A 72 14.46 -1.70 -2.19
C TYR A 72 14.88 -1.58 -0.71
N PHE A 73 14.20 -2.27 0.19
CA PHE A 73 14.57 -2.34 1.62
C PHE A 73 15.99 -2.88 1.81
N THR A 74 16.33 -3.98 1.14
CA THR A 74 17.69 -4.52 1.14
C THR A 74 18.72 -3.48 0.66
N GLN A 75 18.39 -2.67 -0.34
CA GLN A 75 19.27 -1.60 -0.82
C GLN A 75 19.40 -0.45 0.18
N LEU A 76 18.35 -0.13 0.93
CA LEU A 76 18.40 0.88 2.00
C LEU A 76 19.33 0.43 3.12
N GLU A 77 19.20 -0.83 3.59
CA GLU A 77 20.11 -1.39 4.60
C GLU A 77 21.58 -1.43 4.15
N GLN A 78 21.83 -1.80 2.89
CA GLN A 78 23.19 -1.73 2.33
C GLN A 78 23.79 -0.33 2.32
N ARG A 79 22.94 0.70 2.36
CA ARG A 79 23.34 2.12 2.46
C ARG A 79 23.41 2.62 3.90
N GLY A 80 23.13 1.75 4.89
CA GLY A 80 23.18 2.08 6.31
C GLY A 80 21.91 2.71 6.88
N TYR A 81 20.75 2.52 6.24
CA TYR A 81 19.45 2.94 6.76
C TYR A 81 18.73 1.73 7.37
N ASP A 82 18.24 1.86 8.59
CA ASP A 82 17.39 0.87 9.21
C ASP A 82 15.96 1.01 8.67
N VAL A 83 15.41 -0.09 8.12
CA VAL A 83 14.03 -0.13 7.65
C VAL A 83 13.11 -0.44 8.81
N VAL A 84 12.09 0.39 8.99
CA VAL A 84 11.10 0.25 10.05
C VAL A 84 9.69 0.12 9.49
N PHE A 85 8.82 -0.51 10.27
CA PHE A 85 7.39 -0.64 9.99
C PHE A 85 6.57 0.03 11.09
N THR A 86 5.48 0.70 10.73
CA THR A 86 4.54 1.28 11.69
C THR A 86 3.09 1.00 11.30
N LEU A 87 2.24 0.80 12.29
CA LEU A 87 0.78 0.64 12.14
C LEU A 87 0.02 1.91 12.45
N ASP A 88 0.74 3.00 12.73
CA ASP A 88 0.14 4.31 12.99
C ASP A 88 -0.59 4.80 11.73
N PRO A 89 -1.86 5.24 11.80
CA PRO A 89 -2.57 5.73 10.63
C PRO A 89 -2.01 7.06 10.09
N ASN A 90 -1.29 7.81 10.91
CA ASN A 90 -0.60 9.05 10.56
C ASN A 90 0.85 9.00 11.05
N PRO A 91 1.77 8.32 10.35
CA PRO A 91 3.13 8.14 10.80
C PRO A 91 3.86 9.48 10.98
N THR A 92 4.56 9.57 12.10
CA THR A 92 5.47 10.67 12.43
C THR A 92 6.73 10.08 13.06
N ALA A 93 7.77 10.87 13.26
CA ALA A 93 8.98 10.42 13.98
C ALA A 93 8.73 9.89 15.41
N SER A 94 7.58 10.20 16.00
CA SER A 94 7.18 9.73 17.33
C SER A 94 6.23 8.53 17.30
N SER A 95 5.94 7.99 16.16
CA SER A 95 5.14 6.76 15.99
C SER A 95 5.84 5.55 16.62
N THR A 96 5.07 4.52 16.96
CA THR A 96 5.65 3.22 17.33
C THR A 96 6.19 2.53 16.09
N PHE A 97 7.48 2.25 16.08
CA PHE A 97 8.15 1.55 15.01
C PHE A 97 8.57 0.15 15.42
N TYR A 98 8.52 -0.76 14.46
CA TYR A 98 8.99 -2.14 14.54
C TYR A 98 10.12 -2.31 13.54
N ASP A 99 11.29 -2.75 14.00
CA ASP A 99 12.44 -2.99 13.12
C ASP A 99 12.13 -4.15 12.18
N ALA A 100 12.35 -3.95 10.88
CA ALA A 100 12.28 -5.00 9.89
C ALA A 100 13.69 -5.63 9.77
N ILE A 101 13.83 -6.91 10.11
CA ILE A 101 15.13 -7.57 10.29
C ILE A 101 15.50 -8.54 9.15
N ALA A 102 14.53 -8.93 8.33
CA ALA A 102 14.78 -9.76 7.15
C ALA A 102 13.73 -9.50 6.06
N PHE A 103 14.17 -9.66 4.80
CA PHE A 103 13.34 -9.41 3.63
C PHE A 103 13.36 -10.62 2.71
N TYR A 104 12.19 -11.17 2.45
CA TYR A 104 11.97 -12.33 1.58
C TYR A 104 11.29 -11.84 0.30
N THR A 105 11.92 -12.06 -0.84
CA THR A 105 11.37 -11.71 -2.15
C THR A 105 11.01 -12.99 -2.89
N HIS A 106 9.85 -13.06 -3.53
CA HIS A 106 9.47 -14.23 -4.31
C HIS A 106 10.53 -14.52 -5.39
N PRO A 107 11.01 -15.77 -5.56
CA PRO A 107 12.13 -16.08 -6.45
C PRO A 107 11.87 -15.78 -7.93
N ASP A 108 10.59 -15.77 -8.34
CA ASP A 108 10.20 -15.37 -9.71
C ASP A 108 10.06 -13.84 -9.88
N TYR A 109 10.35 -13.05 -8.85
CA TYR A 109 10.44 -11.61 -9.00
C TYR A 109 11.70 -11.25 -9.79
N VAL A 110 11.52 -10.45 -10.83
CA VAL A 110 12.63 -9.93 -11.64
C VAL A 110 12.60 -8.42 -11.54
N ASP A 111 13.63 -7.85 -10.90
CA ASP A 111 13.79 -6.40 -10.84
C ASP A 111 13.95 -5.81 -12.23
N ARG A 112 13.10 -4.85 -12.58
CA ARG A 112 13.10 -4.15 -13.87
C ARG A 112 14.37 -3.30 -14.07
N LEU A 113 14.96 -2.84 -12.98
CA LEU A 113 16.18 -2.03 -13.00
C LEU A 113 17.44 -2.86 -13.24
N SER A 114 17.35 -4.18 -13.06
CA SER A 114 18.49 -5.10 -13.30
C SER A 114 18.83 -5.33 -14.78
N GLY A 115 18.12 -4.67 -15.73
CA GLY A 115 18.35 -4.79 -17.16
C GLY A 115 17.96 -6.15 -17.77
N ASN A 116 17.24 -7.00 -17.01
CA ASN A 116 16.78 -8.28 -17.50
C ASN A 116 15.54 -8.09 -18.40
N SER A 117 15.79 -7.93 -19.70
CA SER A 117 14.79 -7.59 -20.74
C SER A 117 13.77 -8.68 -21.08
N LYS A 118 13.71 -9.80 -20.34
CA LYS A 118 12.75 -10.87 -20.56
C LYS A 118 11.31 -10.52 -20.18
N CYS A 119 11.13 -9.43 -19.45
CA CYS A 119 9.83 -8.92 -19.03
C CYS A 119 9.48 -7.68 -19.83
N GLY A 120 8.44 -7.72 -20.65
CA GLY A 120 7.99 -6.62 -21.49
C GLY A 120 7.75 -5.31 -20.71
N LEU A 121 7.44 -4.22 -21.44
CA LEU A 121 7.34 -2.83 -20.96
C LEU A 121 6.50 -2.60 -19.68
N TYR A 122 5.72 -3.57 -19.22
CA TYR A 122 4.78 -3.45 -18.10
C TYR A 122 4.95 -4.52 -17.00
N GLY A 123 6.15 -5.12 -16.85
CA GLY A 123 6.41 -6.04 -15.74
C GLY A 123 5.60 -7.34 -15.75
N GLN A 124 5.09 -7.76 -16.90
CA GLN A 124 4.18 -8.91 -17.06
C GLN A 124 4.78 -10.27 -16.66
N CYS A 125 6.07 -10.33 -16.37
CA CYS A 125 6.77 -11.57 -16.02
C CYS A 125 7.14 -11.67 -14.54
N THR A 126 6.82 -10.70 -13.70
CA THR A 126 7.30 -10.70 -12.33
C THR A 126 6.21 -11.10 -11.36
N THR A 127 6.53 -11.99 -10.45
CA THR A 127 5.70 -12.28 -9.28
C THR A 127 6.10 -11.30 -8.20
N ASP A 128 5.50 -10.11 -8.24
CA ASP A 128 5.88 -8.97 -7.39
C ASP A 128 5.23 -9.08 -6.01
N VAL A 129 5.76 -9.98 -5.20
CA VAL A 129 5.33 -10.20 -3.82
C VAL A 129 6.55 -10.42 -2.93
N GLY A 130 6.51 -9.88 -1.71
CA GLY A 130 7.54 -10.01 -0.70
C GLY A 130 6.96 -10.09 0.71
N ILE A 131 7.78 -10.51 1.66
CA ILE A 131 7.47 -10.52 3.08
C ILE A 131 8.65 -9.91 3.82
N ALA A 132 8.36 -9.02 4.78
CA ALA A 132 9.34 -8.53 5.75
C ALA A 132 9.08 -9.19 7.10
N GLU A 133 10.16 -9.61 7.78
CA GLU A 133 10.11 -10.12 9.15
C GLU A 133 10.40 -8.97 10.12
N LEU A 134 9.55 -8.82 11.13
CA LEU A 134 9.72 -7.85 12.20
C LEU A 134 10.48 -8.48 13.39
N ALA A 135 11.34 -7.71 14.02
CA ALA A 135 12.06 -8.11 15.24
C ALA A 135 11.11 -8.45 16.41
N THR A 136 9.95 -7.79 16.46
CA THR A 136 8.95 -7.98 17.51
C THR A 136 7.54 -7.93 16.97
N ALA A 137 6.64 -8.72 17.54
CA ALA A 137 5.24 -8.74 17.15
C ALA A 137 4.50 -7.50 17.66
N PRO A 138 3.71 -6.80 16.82
CA PRO A 138 2.81 -5.75 17.25
C PRO A 138 1.74 -6.26 18.22
N VAL A 139 1.68 -5.69 19.43
CA VAL A 139 0.76 -6.14 20.47
C VAL A 139 -0.67 -5.69 20.18
N GLY A 140 -1.62 -6.62 20.36
CA GLY A 140 -3.06 -6.31 20.22
C GLY A 140 -3.55 -6.19 18.76
N VAL A 141 -2.71 -6.51 17.79
CA VAL A 141 -3.07 -6.48 16.37
C VAL A 141 -3.38 -7.88 15.87
N THR A 142 -4.55 -8.06 15.26
CA THR A 142 -4.92 -9.32 14.60
C THR A 142 -4.40 -9.31 13.16
N PRO A 143 -3.55 -10.27 12.78
CA PRO A 143 -3.09 -10.40 11.40
C PRO A 143 -4.25 -10.58 10.41
N ALA A 144 -4.07 -10.07 9.19
CA ALA A 144 -5.01 -10.25 8.11
C ALA A 144 -4.97 -11.69 7.57
N THR A 145 -6.11 -12.16 7.08
CA THR A 145 -6.22 -13.48 6.47
C THR A 145 -5.96 -13.38 4.96
N ILE A 146 -4.99 -14.13 4.47
CA ILE A 146 -4.72 -14.24 3.02
C ILE A 146 -5.77 -15.17 2.40
N ALA A 147 -6.21 -14.84 1.19
CA ALA A 147 -7.17 -15.64 0.44
C ALA A 147 -6.61 -17.06 0.15
N PRO A 148 -7.45 -18.09 0.25
CA PRO A 148 -7.04 -19.45 -0.12
C PRO A 148 -6.76 -19.56 -1.63
N LEU A 149 -6.03 -20.61 -2.00
CA LEU A 149 -5.68 -20.90 -3.40
C LEU A 149 -6.92 -20.89 -4.29
N GLY A 150 -6.85 -20.16 -5.41
CA GLY A 150 -7.91 -20.07 -6.41
C GLY A 150 -9.13 -19.22 -6.02
N TYR A 151 -9.08 -18.53 -4.88
CA TYR A 151 -10.22 -17.76 -4.36
C TYR A 151 -10.72 -16.69 -5.36
N VAL A 152 -9.83 -15.94 -5.99
CA VAL A 152 -10.20 -14.88 -6.96
C VAL A 152 -10.99 -15.44 -8.14
N ASP A 153 -10.71 -16.68 -8.55
CA ASP A 153 -11.41 -17.33 -9.66
C ASP A 153 -12.86 -17.72 -9.30
N THR A 154 -13.23 -17.68 -8.02
CA THR A 154 -14.61 -17.90 -7.55
C THR A 154 -15.45 -16.63 -7.48
N LEU A 155 -14.84 -15.45 -7.64
CA LEU A 155 -15.51 -14.16 -7.55
C LEU A 155 -16.21 -13.79 -8.85
N ASP A 156 -17.41 -13.22 -8.76
CA ASP A 156 -18.03 -12.53 -9.90
C ASP A 156 -17.39 -11.14 -10.06
N LEU A 157 -16.33 -11.06 -10.87
CA LEU A 157 -15.57 -9.84 -11.07
C LEU A 157 -16.38 -8.67 -11.67
N LYS A 158 -17.57 -8.93 -12.22
CA LYS A 158 -18.45 -7.86 -12.75
C LYS A 158 -19.11 -7.04 -11.65
N THR A 159 -19.33 -7.67 -10.51
CA THR A 159 -20.07 -7.06 -9.38
C THR A 159 -19.21 -6.93 -8.13
N GLN A 160 -18.05 -7.62 -8.10
CA GLN A 160 -17.13 -7.57 -6.97
C GLN A 160 -16.43 -6.21 -6.88
N THR A 161 -16.54 -5.57 -5.73
CA THR A 161 -15.71 -4.43 -5.37
C THR A 161 -14.53 -4.88 -4.51
N PHE A 162 -13.45 -4.12 -4.60
CA PHE A 162 -12.21 -4.34 -3.86
C PHE A 162 -11.88 -3.10 -3.02
N SER A 163 -11.39 -3.31 -1.81
CA SER A 163 -10.84 -2.22 -0.99
C SER A 163 -9.33 -2.28 -1.04
N ILE A 164 -8.68 -1.18 -1.39
CA ILE A 164 -7.22 -1.06 -1.34
C ILE A 164 -6.87 -0.10 -0.22
N VAL A 165 -5.87 -0.49 0.59
CA VAL A 165 -5.42 0.33 1.71
C VAL A 165 -3.94 0.62 1.55
N GLY A 166 -3.55 1.88 1.75
CA GLY A 166 -2.17 2.30 1.61
C GLY A 166 -1.87 3.65 2.25
N TYR A 167 -0.61 4.04 2.13
CA TYR A 167 -0.05 5.28 2.68
C TYR A 167 0.56 6.17 1.59
N GLY A 168 0.31 5.85 0.33
CA GLY A 168 0.89 6.55 -0.81
C GLY A 168 0.46 7.99 -0.94
N VAL A 169 1.18 8.76 -1.77
CA VAL A 169 0.90 10.20 -1.99
C VAL A 169 -0.35 10.42 -2.83
N GLU A 170 -1.04 11.56 -2.63
CA GLU A 170 -2.28 11.95 -3.33
C GLU A 170 -2.09 12.63 -4.66
N GLY A 171 -0.97 12.59 -5.24
CA GLY A 171 -0.78 13.20 -6.53
C GLY A 171 0.67 13.49 -6.83
N PHE A 172 0.92 13.61 -8.10
CA PHE A 172 2.25 13.82 -8.63
C PHE A 172 2.47 15.31 -8.89
N ALA A 173 3.04 16.02 -7.90
CA ALA A 173 3.50 17.37 -8.15
C ALA A 173 4.89 17.37 -8.81
N ASN A 174 5.76 16.44 -8.43
CA ASN A 174 7.05 16.13 -9.09
C ASN A 174 7.67 14.89 -8.43
N ALA A 175 8.67 14.26 -9.09
CA ALA A 175 9.35 13.06 -8.59
C ALA A 175 10.03 13.21 -7.21
N ASN A 176 10.25 14.44 -6.75
CA ASN A 176 10.89 14.73 -5.46
C ASN A 176 9.88 14.80 -4.29
N THR A 177 8.56 14.83 -4.57
CA THR A 177 7.51 14.85 -3.53
C THR A 177 6.95 13.47 -3.22
N ALA A 178 7.29 12.45 -4.01
CA ALA A 178 6.90 11.06 -3.77
C ALA A 178 7.55 10.45 -2.52
N LEU A 179 8.61 11.06 -2.01
CA LEU A 179 9.36 10.66 -0.81
C LEU A 179 9.55 11.88 0.10
N GLY A 180 8.48 12.62 0.37
CA GLY A 180 8.53 13.76 1.31
C GLY A 180 8.55 13.27 2.76
N PRO A 181 9.12 14.08 3.68
CA PRO A 181 8.91 13.88 5.10
C PRO A 181 7.40 13.98 5.37
N ASN A 182 6.88 13.08 6.14
CA ASN A 182 5.46 12.83 6.40
C ASN A 182 4.85 11.89 5.34
N GLY A 183 5.15 10.61 5.47
CA GLY A 183 4.42 9.53 4.80
C GLY A 183 2.91 9.76 4.90
N GLY A 184 2.18 9.34 3.91
CA GLY A 184 0.75 9.60 3.83
C GLY A 184 -0.01 9.04 5.02
N THR A 185 -1.18 9.60 5.27
CA THR A 185 -2.16 9.05 6.20
C THR A 185 -2.70 7.73 5.62
N ARG A 186 -2.95 6.70 6.45
CA ARG A 186 -3.58 5.47 5.98
C ARG A 186 -4.98 5.73 5.44
N LYS A 187 -5.20 5.37 4.17
CA LYS A 187 -6.50 5.50 3.50
C LYS A 187 -6.96 4.21 2.88
N VAL A 188 -8.26 4.13 2.68
CA VAL A 188 -8.92 3.08 1.93
C VAL A 188 -9.61 3.67 0.69
N GLY A 189 -9.43 3.02 -0.46
CA GLY A 189 -10.14 3.34 -1.69
C GLY A 189 -10.94 2.14 -2.20
N THR A 190 -12.05 2.41 -2.89
CA THR A 190 -12.86 1.38 -3.54
C THR A 190 -12.48 1.26 -5.01
N PHE A 191 -12.36 0.01 -5.47
CA PHE A 191 -11.96 -0.34 -6.82
C PHE A 191 -12.86 -1.43 -7.38
N GLU A 192 -12.90 -1.53 -8.70
CA GLU A 192 -13.60 -2.57 -9.45
C GLU A 192 -12.68 -3.22 -10.49
N ALA A 193 -12.99 -4.42 -10.92
CA ALA A 193 -12.22 -5.10 -11.93
C ALA A 193 -12.46 -4.50 -13.33
N LEU A 194 -11.41 -4.34 -14.12
CA LEU A 194 -11.48 -3.92 -15.52
C LEU A 194 -11.74 -5.12 -16.44
N GLY A 195 -13.02 -5.42 -16.68
CA GLY A 195 -13.44 -6.49 -17.56
C GLY A 195 -13.27 -7.90 -16.98
N GLN A 196 -13.62 -8.92 -17.76
CA GLN A 196 -13.56 -10.33 -17.32
C GLN A 196 -12.20 -11.00 -17.58
N ASP A 197 -11.42 -10.48 -18.53
CA ASP A 197 -10.09 -11.02 -18.89
C ASP A 197 -8.96 -10.56 -17.97
N VAL A 198 -9.29 -10.07 -16.81
CA VAL A 198 -8.41 -9.37 -15.88
C VAL A 198 -7.61 -10.31 -14.99
N THR A 199 -8.00 -11.57 -15.00
CA THR A 199 -7.26 -12.65 -14.35
C THR A 199 -6.22 -13.25 -15.31
N ALA A 200 -5.38 -12.41 -15.93
CA ALA A 200 -4.09 -12.95 -16.35
C ALA A 200 -3.54 -13.63 -15.11
N ALA A 201 -3.04 -14.85 -15.23
CA ALA A 201 -2.76 -15.81 -14.14
C ALA A 201 -1.89 -15.28 -12.97
N ARG A 202 -1.56 -14.00 -12.93
CA ARG A 202 -0.70 -13.34 -11.92
C ARG A 202 -1.25 -12.05 -11.34
N PHE A 203 -2.08 -11.31 -12.09
CA PHE A 203 -2.51 -9.97 -11.67
C PHE A 203 -4.02 -9.81 -11.72
N LEU A 204 -4.56 -9.11 -10.72
CA LEU A 204 -5.80 -8.38 -10.87
C LEU A 204 -5.50 -7.02 -11.53
N LYS A 205 -6.32 -6.62 -12.49
CA LYS A 205 -6.27 -5.27 -13.04
C LYS A 205 -7.51 -4.54 -12.56
N LEU A 206 -7.33 -3.52 -11.73
CA LEU A 206 -8.42 -2.79 -11.11
C LEU A 206 -8.40 -1.33 -11.52
N THR A 207 -9.56 -0.68 -11.44
CA THR A 207 -9.72 0.75 -11.59
C THR A 207 -10.56 1.31 -10.45
N GLY A 208 -10.22 2.50 -10.00
CA GLY A 208 -11.01 3.28 -9.04
C GLY A 208 -11.74 4.46 -9.69
N GLN A 209 -11.81 4.54 -11.03
CA GLN A 209 -12.34 5.71 -11.74
C GLN A 209 -13.79 6.05 -11.33
N HIS A 210 -14.67 5.07 -11.14
CA HIS A 210 -16.03 5.30 -10.66
C HIS A 210 -16.10 5.87 -9.23
N TYR A 211 -15.07 5.64 -8.44
CA TYR A 211 -14.99 6.06 -7.04
C TYR A 211 -14.04 7.25 -6.83
N ASN A 212 -13.50 7.79 -7.93
CA ASN A 212 -12.47 8.83 -7.92
C ASN A 212 -11.24 8.45 -7.07
N THR A 213 -10.88 7.17 -7.07
CA THR A 213 -9.73 6.65 -6.34
C THR A 213 -8.65 6.12 -7.28
N ALA A 214 -7.39 6.24 -6.87
CA ALA A 214 -6.26 5.65 -7.58
C ALA A 214 -5.12 5.35 -6.61
N THR A 215 -4.35 4.26 -6.89
CA THR A 215 -3.10 3.99 -6.17
C THR A 215 -1.96 4.82 -6.74
N CYS A 216 -1.04 5.25 -5.87
CA CYS A 216 0.10 6.09 -6.22
C CYS A 216 1.39 5.58 -5.55
N PHE A 217 2.46 6.37 -5.63
CA PHE A 217 3.74 6.05 -4.98
C PHE A 217 3.56 5.96 -3.46
N GLY A 218 4.09 4.91 -2.84
CA GLY A 218 3.91 4.61 -1.43
C GLY A 218 2.79 3.59 -1.14
N ASP A 219 1.77 3.46 -2.02
CA ASP A 219 0.76 2.39 -1.90
C ASP A 219 1.31 1.00 -2.25
N SER A 220 2.50 0.93 -2.86
CA SER A 220 3.20 -0.30 -3.22
C SER A 220 3.24 -1.29 -2.06
N GLY A 221 2.84 -2.55 -2.30
CA GLY A 221 2.78 -3.59 -1.27
C GLY A 221 1.57 -3.53 -0.34
N GLY A 222 0.78 -2.46 -0.40
CA GLY A 222 -0.49 -2.37 0.31
C GLY A 222 -1.48 -3.45 -0.12
N PRO A 223 -2.40 -3.88 0.76
CA PRO A 223 -3.33 -4.97 0.50
C PRO A 223 -4.48 -4.56 -0.41
N VAL A 224 -4.90 -5.51 -1.22
CA VAL A 224 -6.20 -5.52 -1.90
C VAL A 224 -7.11 -6.51 -1.16
N PHE A 225 -8.19 -6.00 -0.59
CA PHE A 225 -9.17 -6.81 0.13
C PHE A 225 -10.39 -7.13 -0.75
N ALA A 226 -10.88 -8.36 -0.63
CA ALA A 226 -12.19 -8.78 -1.10
C ALA A 226 -12.83 -9.69 -0.05
N ASN A 227 -14.04 -9.37 0.40
CA ASN A 227 -14.82 -10.15 1.37
C ASN A 227 -14.03 -10.55 2.63
N GLY A 228 -13.17 -9.63 3.14
CA GLY A 228 -12.37 -9.84 4.35
C GLY A 228 -11.03 -10.56 4.14
N TYR A 229 -10.74 -11.06 2.94
CA TYR A 229 -9.44 -11.67 2.60
C TYR A 229 -8.52 -10.67 1.89
N VAL A 230 -7.21 -10.76 2.14
CA VAL A 230 -6.19 -10.14 1.29
C VAL A 230 -6.02 -11.02 0.05
N VAL A 231 -6.46 -10.51 -1.11
CA VAL A 231 -6.46 -11.26 -2.39
C VAL A 231 -5.29 -10.91 -3.28
N ALA A 232 -4.72 -9.72 -3.12
CA ALA A 232 -3.59 -9.24 -3.91
C ALA A 232 -2.82 -8.15 -3.15
N VAL A 233 -1.65 -7.77 -3.66
CA VAL A 233 -0.86 -6.61 -3.21
C VAL A 233 -0.67 -5.61 -4.34
N VAL A 234 -0.59 -4.32 -4.01
CA VAL A 234 -0.32 -3.24 -4.96
C VAL A 234 1.05 -3.44 -5.58
N SER A 235 1.13 -3.52 -6.90
CA SER A 235 2.37 -3.75 -7.64
C SER A 235 2.77 -2.56 -8.50
N PHE A 236 2.02 -2.24 -9.56
CA PHE A 236 2.37 -1.12 -10.43
C PHE A 236 1.14 -0.50 -11.12
N GLY A 237 1.25 0.79 -11.47
CA GLY A 237 0.28 1.51 -12.28
C GLY A 237 0.67 1.59 -13.76
N GLN A 238 -0.26 1.91 -14.63
CA GLN A 238 -0.01 2.18 -16.06
C GLN A 238 0.47 3.62 -16.32
N SER A 239 0.36 4.50 -15.34
CA SER A 239 0.64 5.93 -15.49
C SER A 239 1.52 6.45 -14.36
N TRP A 240 2.50 7.26 -14.71
CA TRP A 240 3.35 7.97 -13.75
C TRP A 240 2.62 9.08 -12.99
N VAL A 241 1.42 9.47 -13.47
CA VAL A 241 0.58 10.50 -12.83
C VAL A 241 -0.53 9.91 -11.96
N CYS A 242 -0.46 8.63 -11.62
CA CYS A 242 -1.39 7.95 -10.72
C CYS A 242 -2.89 8.09 -11.13
N ALA A 243 -3.16 8.27 -12.40
CA ALA A 243 -4.52 8.56 -12.93
C ALA A 243 -5.10 7.41 -13.76
N SER A 244 -4.56 6.21 -13.63
CA SER A 244 -4.96 5.08 -14.46
C SER A 244 -5.11 3.78 -13.67
N ASN A 245 -5.39 2.73 -14.42
CA ASN A 245 -5.56 1.40 -13.88
C ASN A 245 -4.29 0.88 -13.21
N GLY A 246 -4.47 0.15 -12.11
CA GLY A 246 -3.39 -0.54 -11.41
C GLY A 246 -3.37 -2.05 -11.70
N TYR A 247 -2.20 -2.63 -11.53
CA TYR A 247 -1.95 -4.07 -11.53
C TYR A 247 -1.55 -4.51 -10.12
N TYR A 248 -2.22 -5.55 -9.66
CA TYR A 248 -2.12 -6.04 -8.29
C TYR A 248 -1.75 -7.52 -8.34
N THR A 249 -0.63 -7.91 -7.72
CA THR A 249 -0.15 -9.30 -7.74
C THR A 249 -1.09 -10.18 -6.92
N ARG A 250 -1.71 -11.18 -7.55
CA ARG A 250 -2.60 -12.15 -6.90
C ARG A 250 -1.83 -13.01 -5.91
N LEU A 251 -2.43 -13.23 -4.75
CA LEU A 251 -1.84 -14.07 -3.69
C LEU A 251 -2.31 -15.53 -3.74
N ASP A 252 -3.42 -15.76 -4.41
CA ASP A 252 -4.13 -17.04 -4.49
C ASP A 252 -3.70 -17.93 -5.65
N THR A 253 -2.60 -17.61 -6.33
CA THR A 253 -2.00 -18.49 -7.35
C THR A 253 -1.12 -19.55 -6.72
N THR A 254 -0.95 -20.71 -7.35
CA THR A 254 -0.16 -21.83 -6.79
C THR A 254 1.26 -21.40 -6.42
N SER A 255 1.96 -20.67 -7.30
CA SER A 255 3.33 -20.22 -7.05
C SER A 255 3.40 -19.34 -5.81
N VAL A 256 2.55 -18.29 -5.74
CA VAL A 256 2.57 -17.32 -4.64
C VAL A 256 2.09 -17.94 -3.33
N SER A 257 0.97 -18.64 -3.33
CA SER A 257 0.40 -19.24 -2.13
C SER A 257 1.36 -20.27 -1.50
N THR A 258 2.02 -21.11 -2.32
CA THR A 258 3.01 -22.07 -1.84
C THR A 258 4.23 -21.36 -1.24
N TRP A 259 4.74 -20.35 -1.91
CA TRP A 259 5.88 -19.58 -1.43
C TRP A 259 5.56 -18.84 -0.11
N ILE A 260 4.41 -18.15 -0.03
CA ILE A 260 3.98 -17.47 1.21
C ILE A 260 3.90 -18.48 2.36
N THR A 261 3.28 -19.63 2.15
CA THR A 261 3.14 -20.67 3.19
C THR A 261 4.50 -21.12 3.71
N ALA A 262 5.46 -21.37 2.81
CA ALA A 262 6.81 -21.79 3.18
C ALA A 262 7.56 -20.69 3.95
N THR A 263 7.49 -19.44 3.46
CA THR A 263 8.15 -18.29 4.11
C THR A 263 7.57 -18.00 5.50
N LEU A 264 6.24 -18.08 5.66
CA LEU A 264 5.62 -17.88 6.97
C LEU A 264 6.02 -19.00 7.97
N ALA A 265 6.17 -20.26 7.49
CA ALA A 265 6.66 -21.35 8.32
C ALA A 265 8.13 -21.18 8.72
N GLU A 266 8.97 -20.66 7.83
CA GLU A 266 10.35 -20.28 8.12
C GLU A 266 10.41 -19.22 9.22
N ILE A 267 9.72 -18.08 9.04
CA ILE A 267 9.67 -16.98 10.02
C ILE A 267 9.16 -17.50 11.39
N ALA A 268 8.10 -18.32 11.39
CA ALA A 268 7.59 -18.89 12.64
C ALA A 268 8.61 -19.80 13.36
N SER A 269 9.62 -20.33 12.68
CA SER A 269 10.69 -21.12 13.30
C SER A 269 11.75 -20.29 14.02
N HIS A 270 11.76 -18.96 13.82
CA HIS A 270 12.67 -18.00 14.48
C HIS A 270 12.12 -17.47 15.82
N SER A 271 10.85 -17.75 16.15
CA SER A 271 10.08 -17.17 17.26
C SER A 271 10.22 -17.97 18.56
#